data_67bb96d2fea06c59fc3af7cbfc91e8f3
#
_entry.id   67bb96d2fea06c59fc3af7cbfc91e8f3
#
_cell.length_a   1.000
_cell.length_b   1.000
_cell.length_c   1.000
_cell.angle_alpha   90.00
_cell.angle_beta   90.00
_cell.angle_gamma   90.00
#
_symmetry.space_group_name_H-M   'P 1'
#
loop_
_entity.id
_entity.type
_entity.pdbx_description
1 polymer ?
#
loop_
_entity_poly.entity_id
_entity_poly.type
_entity_poly.pdbx_seq_one_letter_code
_entity_poly.pdbx_strand_id
1 'polypeptide(L)'
;MVRGPFRYGIHGAGLVGRLTLTVVKVGVPAEVKNNEYRVAITPSGVHELTGRGHDVVIQQGAGLGSSITDDDYRAAGATIAATADEVWDSADLLLKVKEPIESEFRHFRDGLVLFTYLHLAAEAELTTKLCESGVTAIAYETVQLPNRSLPLLAPMSEVAGRLAPIVGANAMLRPAGGPGLLVPGVAGTHPADVVVIGAGVAGTNAVALSVGLGAQVTVLDTNIQRLRELDDDYAGRIVTIASNAFELERAVLNADLVIGAVLVPGAKAPKLVSNALVKRMKPGSVLVDIAVDQGGCFEDTRPTTHAEPTFRVHDSIFYCVANMPGAVAHTSTYALTNATLPYVRAIADSGWRDALRADAALALGLNVHAGSVVNDPVAAAHGLTATALEEALA
;
A
#
# COMPACT_ATOMS: atom_id res chain seq x y z
N MET A 1 -34.94 13.92 62.51
CA MET A 1 -34.86 12.50 62.10
C MET A 1 -33.60 12.32 61.25
N VAL A 2 -32.59 11.72 61.90
CA VAL A 2 -31.24 11.54 61.32
C VAL A 2 -31.26 10.17 60.64
N ARG A 3 -30.91 10.13 59.35
CA ARG A 3 -30.63 8.85 58.64
C ARG A 3 -29.14 8.69 58.47
N GLY A 4 -28.60 7.63 59.07
CA GLY A 4 -27.19 7.27 59.02
C GLY A 4 -26.73 6.66 57.68
N PRO A 5 -25.40 6.48 57.45
CA PRO A 5 -24.86 6.08 56.18
C PRO A 5 -24.91 4.57 55.98
N PHE A 6 -25.34 4.14 54.76
CA PHE A 6 -25.21 2.77 54.29
C PHE A 6 -23.76 2.46 53.96
N ARG A 7 -23.20 1.47 54.67
CA ARG A 7 -21.91 0.83 54.29
C ARG A 7 -22.19 -0.25 53.25
N TYR A 8 -21.64 -0.07 52.04
CA TYR A 8 -21.47 -1.18 51.09
C TYR A 8 -20.11 -1.86 51.34
N GLY A 9 -20.16 -3.07 51.81
CA GLY A 9 -18.98 -3.95 51.88
C GLY A 9 -18.64 -4.43 50.45
N ILE A 10 -17.42 -4.10 49.97
CA ILE A 10 -16.84 -4.65 48.76
C ILE A 10 -15.99 -5.86 49.22
N HIS A 11 -16.54 -7.09 49.12
CA HIS A 11 -15.76 -8.30 49.04
C HIS A 11 -15.79 -8.78 47.61
N GLY A 12 -14.66 -8.71 46.94
CA GLY A 12 -14.42 -9.21 45.59
C GLY A 12 -12.94 -9.11 45.27
N ALA A 13 -12.11 -9.94 45.93
CA ALA A 13 -10.75 -10.19 45.45
C ALA A 13 -10.86 -11.04 44.17
N GLY A 14 -11.10 -10.37 43.03
CA GLY A 14 -10.88 -10.97 41.73
C GLY A 14 -9.40 -11.11 41.51
N LEU A 15 -8.92 -12.33 41.31
CA LEU A 15 -7.61 -12.61 40.73
C LEU A 15 -7.55 -11.94 39.37
N VAL A 16 -6.93 -10.76 39.31
CA VAL A 16 -6.37 -10.23 38.08
C VAL A 16 -5.17 -11.08 37.77
N GLY A 17 -5.36 -12.12 36.97
CA GLY A 17 -4.25 -12.87 36.41
C GLY A 17 -3.34 -11.82 35.72
N ARG A 18 -2.13 -11.64 36.23
CA ARG A 18 -1.06 -10.96 35.50
C ARG A 18 -0.86 -11.77 34.24
N LEU A 19 -1.42 -11.32 33.13
CA LEU A 19 -0.92 -11.67 31.81
C LEU A 19 0.55 -11.23 31.82
N THR A 20 1.46 -12.18 31.96
CA THR A 20 2.88 -11.94 31.68
C THR A 20 2.96 -11.65 30.18
N LEU A 21 2.95 -10.37 29.82
CA LEU A 21 3.23 -9.96 28.45
C LEU A 21 4.62 -10.50 28.11
N THR A 22 4.69 -11.39 27.14
CA THR A 22 5.97 -11.85 26.61
C THR A 22 6.59 -10.66 25.90
N VAL A 23 7.82 -10.28 26.27
CA VAL A 23 8.57 -9.23 25.59
C VAL A 23 8.89 -9.73 24.18
N VAL A 24 8.46 -9.00 23.18
CA VAL A 24 8.72 -9.28 21.76
C VAL A 24 9.77 -8.29 21.26
N LYS A 25 10.79 -8.77 20.56
CA LYS A 25 11.75 -7.92 19.85
C LYS A 25 11.26 -7.64 18.45
N VAL A 26 10.92 -6.39 18.21
CA VAL A 26 10.47 -5.89 16.91
C VAL A 26 11.67 -5.33 16.17
N GLY A 27 12.05 -5.96 15.06
CA GLY A 27 13.15 -5.54 14.21
C GLY A 27 12.68 -4.76 13.01
N VAL A 28 13.39 -3.66 12.67
CA VAL A 28 13.11 -2.82 11.49
C VAL A 28 14.41 -2.56 10.75
N PRO A 29 14.74 -3.35 9.71
CA PRO A 29 15.90 -3.09 8.87
C PRO A 29 15.64 -1.91 7.91
N ALA A 30 16.70 -1.36 7.34
CA ALA A 30 16.60 -0.45 6.21
C ALA A 30 16.10 -1.20 4.97
N GLU A 31 15.28 -0.56 4.15
CA GLU A 31 14.87 -1.11 2.87
C GLU A 31 16.03 -1.13 1.88
N VAL A 32 16.15 -2.22 1.13
CA VAL A 32 17.26 -2.44 0.19
C VAL A 32 16.84 -2.43 -1.27
N LYS A 33 15.53 -2.42 -1.56
CA LYS A 33 15.04 -2.27 -2.94
C LYS A 33 15.37 -0.90 -3.49
N ASN A 34 15.70 -0.86 -4.78
CA ASN A 34 16.01 0.38 -5.46
C ASN A 34 14.84 1.38 -5.38
N ASN A 35 15.16 2.63 -5.02
CA ASN A 35 14.19 3.72 -4.82
C ASN A 35 13.12 3.43 -3.75
N GLU A 36 13.43 2.58 -2.76
CA GLU A 36 12.61 2.41 -1.58
C GLU A 36 13.21 3.20 -0.42
N TYR A 37 12.54 4.29 -0.07
CA TYR A 37 12.96 5.25 0.95
C TYR A 37 12.04 5.27 2.16
N ARG A 38 10.98 4.45 2.16
CA ARG A 38 10.04 4.30 3.28
C ARG A 38 10.67 3.44 4.38
N VAL A 39 10.08 3.49 5.56
CA VAL A 39 10.44 2.65 6.71
C VAL A 39 9.16 2.11 7.36
N ALA A 40 9.22 0.91 7.93
CA ALA A 40 8.04 0.19 8.39
C ALA A 40 7.47 0.66 9.74
N ILE A 41 8.13 1.60 10.43
CA ILE A 41 7.65 2.17 11.69
C ILE A 41 8.05 3.64 11.81
N THR A 42 7.25 4.43 12.53
CA THR A 42 7.56 5.80 12.92
C THR A 42 7.96 5.88 14.39
N PRO A 43 8.57 7.00 14.87
CA PRO A 43 8.84 7.20 16.29
C PRO A 43 7.60 7.04 17.17
N SER A 44 6.43 7.45 16.69
CA SER A 44 5.15 7.23 17.41
C SER A 44 4.85 5.74 17.59
N GLY A 45 5.07 4.92 16.55
CA GLY A 45 4.91 3.46 16.64
C GLY A 45 5.90 2.82 17.60
N VAL A 46 7.16 3.29 17.59
CA VAL A 46 8.18 2.86 18.57
C VAL A 46 7.73 3.16 19.99
N HIS A 47 7.29 4.40 20.24
CA HIS A 47 6.83 4.82 21.58
C HIS A 47 5.66 3.94 22.08
N GLU A 48 4.72 3.60 21.20
CA GLU A 48 3.59 2.71 21.52
C GLU A 48 4.06 1.31 21.91
N LEU A 49 5.01 0.73 21.18
CA LEU A 49 5.51 -0.63 21.45
C LEU A 49 6.37 -0.68 22.71
N THR A 50 7.29 0.27 22.88
CA THR A 50 8.15 0.35 24.06
C THR A 50 7.36 0.65 25.33
N GLY A 51 6.33 1.51 25.24
CA GLY A 51 5.39 1.79 26.33
C GLY A 51 4.59 0.57 26.78
N ARG A 52 4.50 -0.48 25.93
CA ARG A 52 3.89 -1.79 26.24
C ARG A 52 4.88 -2.84 26.72
N GLY A 53 6.17 -2.49 26.78
CA GLY A 53 7.23 -3.36 27.27
C GLY A 53 7.90 -4.22 26.19
N HIS A 54 7.69 -3.93 24.91
CA HIS A 54 8.39 -4.58 23.80
C HIS A 54 9.71 -3.86 23.51
N ASP A 55 10.69 -4.60 23.00
CA ASP A 55 11.95 -4.04 22.51
C ASP A 55 11.82 -3.70 21.03
N VAL A 56 12.27 -2.52 20.62
CA VAL A 56 12.31 -2.12 19.21
C VAL A 56 13.75 -1.86 18.79
N VAL A 57 14.21 -2.59 17.77
CA VAL A 57 15.57 -2.50 17.22
C VAL A 57 15.47 -2.04 15.77
N ILE A 58 16.10 -0.89 15.48
CA ILE A 58 16.05 -0.26 14.14
C ILE A 58 17.47 -0.20 13.59
N GLN A 59 17.64 -0.55 12.32
CA GLN A 59 18.92 -0.39 11.65
C GLN A 59 19.27 1.10 11.53
N GLN A 60 20.54 1.42 11.79
CA GLN A 60 21.07 2.76 11.64
C GLN A 60 20.73 3.34 10.25
N GLY A 61 20.17 4.53 10.24
CA GLY A 61 19.81 5.24 9.02
C GLY A 61 18.54 4.76 8.32
N ALA A 62 17.82 3.74 8.83
CA ALA A 62 16.64 3.16 8.17
C ALA A 62 15.53 4.20 7.91
N GLY A 63 15.38 5.21 8.75
CA GLY A 63 14.36 6.25 8.63
C GLY A 63 14.75 7.47 7.79
N LEU A 64 16.02 7.60 7.40
CA LEU A 64 16.53 8.83 6.76
C LEU A 64 15.80 9.19 5.46
N GLY A 65 15.44 8.20 4.66
CA GLY A 65 14.67 8.39 3.43
C GLY A 65 13.27 8.96 3.65
N SER A 66 12.74 8.82 4.86
CA SER A 66 11.45 9.37 5.30
C SER A 66 11.60 10.58 6.23
N SER A 67 12.80 11.19 6.29
CA SER A 67 13.14 12.33 7.15
C SER A 67 12.98 12.04 8.65
N ILE A 68 13.26 10.80 9.05
CA ILE A 68 13.27 10.35 10.44
C ILE A 68 14.71 9.97 10.80
N THR A 69 15.26 10.60 11.85
CA THR A 69 16.64 10.37 12.27
C THR A 69 16.74 9.23 13.29
N ASP A 70 17.95 8.68 13.45
CA ASP A 70 18.22 7.70 14.50
C ASP A 70 17.97 8.27 15.90
N ASP A 71 18.18 9.58 16.09
CA ASP A 71 17.93 10.25 17.36
C ASP A 71 16.43 10.38 17.66
N ASP A 72 15.58 10.58 16.64
CA ASP A 72 14.12 10.54 16.81
C ASP A 72 13.66 9.16 17.29
N TYR A 73 14.25 8.09 16.76
CA TYR A 73 13.95 6.73 17.18
C TYR A 73 14.47 6.43 18.58
N ARG A 74 15.70 6.88 18.94
CA ARG A 74 16.24 6.75 20.31
C ARG A 74 15.37 7.49 21.32
N ALA A 75 14.94 8.71 20.98
CA ALA A 75 14.05 9.50 21.84
C ALA A 75 12.69 8.81 22.08
N ALA A 76 12.21 8.01 21.09
CA ALA A 76 11.00 7.21 21.21
C ALA A 76 11.21 5.87 21.96
N GLY A 77 12.46 5.50 22.30
CA GLY A 77 12.81 4.30 23.07
C GLY A 77 13.39 3.14 22.27
N ALA A 78 13.68 3.32 20.96
CA ALA A 78 14.32 2.27 20.18
C ALA A 78 15.82 2.14 20.46
N THR A 79 16.33 0.94 20.25
CA THR A 79 17.76 0.65 20.12
C THR A 79 18.16 0.75 18.64
N ILE A 80 19.27 1.40 18.34
CA ILE A 80 19.80 1.48 16.98
C ILE A 80 20.92 0.46 16.81
N ALA A 81 20.71 -0.48 15.88
CA ALA A 81 21.69 -1.48 15.49
C ALA A 81 22.53 -0.97 14.31
N ALA A 82 23.80 -1.30 14.27
CA ALA A 82 24.71 -0.82 13.23
C ALA A 82 24.46 -1.47 11.87
N THR A 83 24.01 -2.71 11.86
CA THR A 83 23.87 -3.54 10.66
C THR A 83 22.47 -4.15 10.53
N ALA A 84 22.11 -4.54 9.30
CA ALA A 84 20.89 -5.31 9.05
C ALA A 84 20.94 -6.68 9.75
N ASP A 85 22.11 -7.34 9.75
CA ASP A 85 22.31 -8.65 10.37
C ASP A 85 21.90 -8.62 11.86
N GLU A 86 22.35 -7.59 12.61
CA GLU A 86 21.97 -7.43 14.02
C GLU A 86 20.46 -7.27 14.23
N VAL A 87 19.77 -6.58 13.32
CA VAL A 87 18.32 -6.41 13.37
C VAL A 87 17.61 -7.72 13.08
N TRP A 88 17.95 -8.38 11.97
CA TRP A 88 17.32 -9.62 11.55
C TRP A 88 17.54 -10.75 12.57
N ASP A 89 18.77 -10.92 13.08
CA ASP A 89 19.12 -12.00 13.99
C ASP A 89 18.45 -11.84 15.36
N SER A 90 18.19 -10.60 15.80
CA SER A 90 17.58 -10.35 17.11
C SER A 90 16.05 -10.32 17.07
N ALA A 91 15.41 -10.17 15.91
CA ALA A 91 13.97 -9.94 15.83
C ALA A 91 13.15 -11.23 16.03
N ASP A 92 12.09 -11.16 16.83
CA ASP A 92 10.99 -12.12 16.84
C ASP A 92 9.93 -11.75 15.80
N LEU A 93 9.65 -10.44 15.66
CA LEU A 93 8.76 -9.85 14.68
C LEU A 93 9.56 -8.85 13.82
N LEU A 94 9.69 -9.14 12.55
CA LEU A 94 10.37 -8.27 11.60
C LEU A 94 9.36 -7.48 10.78
N LEU A 95 9.52 -6.17 10.76
CA LEU A 95 8.69 -5.25 9.98
C LEU A 95 9.49 -4.70 8.80
N LYS A 96 8.93 -4.82 7.62
CA LYS A 96 9.45 -4.18 6.40
C LYS A 96 8.31 -3.48 5.65
N VAL A 97 8.66 -2.66 4.67
CA VAL A 97 7.72 -2.10 3.71
C VAL A 97 7.61 -3.02 2.50
N LYS A 98 8.75 -3.39 1.90
CA LYS A 98 8.79 -4.23 0.70
C LYS A 98 9.20 -5.65 1.02
N GLU A 99 8.82 -6.55 0.12
CA GLU A 99 9.22 -7.96 0.14
C GLU A 99 10.75 -8.09 0.22
N PRO A 100 11.26 -9.06 0.99
CA PRO A 100 12.68 -9.38 1.01
C PRO A 100 13.21 -9.78 -0.37
N ILE A 101 14.45 -9.40 -0.65
CA ILE A 101 15.17 -9.77 -1.87
C ILE A 101 16.26 -10.82 -1.55
N GLU A 102 16.86 -11.41 -2.59
CA GLU A 102 17.83 -12.51 -2.49
C GLU A 102 18.92 -12.28 -1.41
N SER A 103 19.44 -11.05 -1.30
CA SER A 103 20.47 -10.72 -0.30
C SER A 103 20.00 -10.82 1.14
N GLU A 104 18.68 -10.81 1.38
CA GLU A 104 18.05 -10.89 2.70
C GLU A 104 17.61 -12.32 3.06
N PHE A 105 17.52 -13.26 2.09
CA PHE A 105 17.04 -14.63 2.33
C PHE A 105 17.88 -15.41 3.33
N ARG A 106 19.16 -15.07 3.47
CA ARG A 106 20.09 -15.68 4.45
C ARG A 106 19.64 -15.49 5.90
N HIS A 107 18.79 -14.51 6.18
CA HIS A 107 18.28 -14.23 7.53
C HIS A 107 17.00 -14.98 7.87
N PHE A 108 16.42 -15.66 6.90
CA PHE A 108 15.20 -16.43 7.14
C PHE A 108 15.49 -17.60 8.07
N ARG A 109 14.63 -17.78 9.06
CA ARG A 109 14.76 -18.86 10.06
C ARG A 109 13.40 -19.24 10.62
N ASP A 110 13.31 -20.43 11.15
CA ASP A 110 12.17 -20.86 11.93
C ASP A 110 11.95 -19.94 13.15
N GLY A 111 10.69 -19.71 13.48
CA GLY A 111 10.29 -18.82 14.57
C GLY A 111 10.28 -17.32 14.23
N LEU A 112 10.85 -16.89 13.10
CA LEU A 112 10.74 -15.49 12.65
C LEU A 112 9.33 -15.20 12.13
N VAL A 113 8.70 -14.14 12.63
CA VAL A 113 7.47 -13.58 12.07
C VAL A 113 7.82 -12.40 11.19
N LEU A 114 7.46 -12.46 9.91
CA LEU A 114 7.67 -11.38 8.94
C LEU A 114 6.32 -10.73 8.61
N PHE A 115 6.21 -9.41 8.79
CA PHE A 115 5.02 -8.63 8.48
C PHE A 115 5.37 -7.47 7.55
N THR A 116 4.97 -7.57 6.29
CA THR A 116 5.38 -6.67 5.19
C THR A 116 4.48 -6.86 3.97
N TYR A 117 4.63 -6.04 2.90
CA TYR A 117 4.18 -6.43 1.57
C TYR A 117 5.04 -7.59 1.07
N LEU A 118 4.43 -8.60 0.48
CA LEU A 118 5.12 -9.82 0.02
C LEU A 118 4.98 -10.07 -1.49
N HIS A 119 3.83 -9.77 -2.06
CA HIS A 119 3.52 -9.95 -3.49
C HIS A 119 3.81 -11.38 -4.01
N LEU A 120 3.64 -12.40 -3.15
CA LEU A 120 4.09 -13.77 -3.39
C LEU A 120 3.55 -14.41 -4.68
N ALA A 121 2.36 -14.04 -5.12
CA ALA A 121 1.81 -14.56 -6.39
C ALA A 121 2.70 -14.25 -7.62
N ALA A 122 3.54 -13.20 -7.54
CA ALA A 122 4.50 -12.83 -8.57
C ALA A 122 5.95 -13.25 -8.25
N GLU A 123 6.24 -13.67 -7.01
CA GLU A 123 7.57 -13.86 -6.46
C GLU A 123 7.81 -15.36 -6.10
N ALA A 124 8.04 -16.18 -7.13
CA ALA A 124 8.17 -17.65 -6.96
C ALA A 124 9.38 -18.05 -6.12
N GLU A 125 10.53 -17.38 -6.30
CA GLU A 125 11.74 -17.66 -5.54
C GLU A 125 11.57 -17.32 -4.06
N LEU A 126 11.04 -16.12 -3.76
CA LEU A 126 10.75 -15.70 -2.40
C LEU A 126 9.76 -16.66 -1.73
N THR A 127 8.70 -17.07 -2.44
CA THR A 127 7.71 -18.03 -1.92
C THR A 127 8.38 -19.34 -1.51
N THR A 128 9.25 -19.87 -2.38
CA THR A 128 10.02 -21.09 -2.10
C THR A 128 10.92 -20.92 -0.88
N LYS A 129 11.66 -19.82 -0.81
CA LYS A 129 12.59 -19.55 0.32
C LYS A 129 11.88 -19.37 1.66
N LEU A 130 10.72 -18.71 1.67
CA LEU A 130 9.91 -18.62 2.88
C LEU A 130 9.41 -19.99 3.36
N CYS A 131 8.97 -20.85 2.45
CA CYS A 131 8.57 -22.22 2.79
C CYS A 131 9.77 -23.04 3.32
N GLU A 132 10.92 -23.01 2.64
CA GLU A 132 12.11 -23.77 3.04
C GLU A 132 12.64 -23.38 4.42
N SER A 133 12.47 -22.13 4.84
CA SER A 133 13.05 -21.57 6.07
C SER A 133 12.16 -21.68 7.32
N GLY A 134 10.89 -22.05 7.18
CA GLY A 134 9.94 -22.10 8.30
C GLY A 134 9.47 -20.74 8.83
N VAL A 135 9.75 -19.64 8.12
CA VAL A 135 9.26 -18.29 8.47
C VAL A 135 7.75 -18.26 8.50
N THR A 136 7.17 -17.53 9.46
CA THR A 136 5.75 -17.16 9.45
C THR A 136 5.61 -15.82 8.71
N ALA A 137 5.07 -15.84 7.52
CA ALA A 137 4.97 -14.65 6.66
C ALA A 137 3.53 -14.15 6.55
N ILE A 138 3.31 -12.93 7.04
CA ILE A 138 2.02 -12.23 7.07
C ILE A 138 2.11 -11.04 6.10
N ALA A 139 1.28 -11.06 5.06
CA ALA A 139 1.31 -10.06 4.00
C ALA A 139 0.32 -8.91 4.28
N TYR A 140 0.78 -7.67 4.14
CA TYR A 140 -0.09 -6.49 4.25
C TYR A 140 -1.23 -6.50 3.24
N GLU A 141 -0.93 -6.85 1.99
CA GLU A 141 -1.87 -6.76 0.87
C GLU A 141 -2.97 -7.81 0.88
N THR A 142 -2.86 -8.83 1.72
CA THR A 142 -3.89 -9.88 1.85
C THR A 142 -4.74 -9.74 3.11
N VAL A 143 -4.41 -8.82 4.03
CA VAL A 143 -5.30 -8.43 5.12
C VAL A 143 -6.56 -7.82 4.52
N GLN A 144 -7.72 -8.45 4.75
CA GLN A 144 -8.97 -8.06 4.09
C GLN A 144 -10.14 -7.99 5.07
N LEU A 145 -10.83 -6.85 5.08
CA LEU A 145 -12.04 -6.65 5.88
C LEU A 145 -13.26 -7.38 5.27
N PRO A 146 -14.34 -7.61 6.05
CA PRO A 146 -15.54 -8.29 5.56
C PRO A 146 -16.20 -7.63 4.34
N ASN A 147 -16.04 -6.32 4.18
CA ASN A 147 -16.50 -5.57 3.01
C ASN A 147 -15.54 -5.69 1.80
N ARG A 148 -14.54 -6.58 1.88
CA ARG A 148 -13.51 -6.86 0.86
C ARG A 148 -12.51 -5.72 0.65
N SER A 149 -12.52 -4.67 1.46
CA SER A 149 -11.47 -3.64 1.42
C SER A 149 -10.15 -4.17 1.98
N LEU A 150 -9.04 -3.62 1.49
CA LEU A 150 -7.67 -3.99 1.86
C LEU A 150 -7.05 -2.85 2.68
N PRO A 151 -7.24 -2.84 4.02
CA PRO A 151 -6.94 -1.68 4.86
C PRO A 151 -5.45 -1.31 4.87
N LEU A 152 -4.56 -2.28 4.65
CA LEU A 152 -3.12 -2.04 4.64
C LEU A 152 -2.57 -1.71 3.25
N LEU A 153 -3.32 -1.99 2.18
CA LEU A 153 -3.00 -1.56 0.81
C LEU A 153 -3.57 -0.17 0.50
N ALA A 154 -4.72 0.18 1.09
CA ALA A 154 -5.44 1.43 0.85
C ALA A 154 -4.54 2.68 0.99
N PRO A 155 -3.68 2.85 2.02
CA PRO A 155 -2.85 4.04 2.16
C PRO A 155 -1.93 4.27 0.96
N MET A 156 -1.36 3.21 0.39
CA MET A 156 -0.49 3.33 -0.79
C MET A 156 -1.28 3.64 -2.05
N SER A 157 -2.50 3.12 -2.16
CA SER A 157 -3.42 3.48 -3.24
C SER A 157 -3.88 4.94 -3.14
N GLU A 158 -4.09 5.48 -1.94
CA GLU A 158 -4.41 6.89 -1.71
C GLU A 158 -3.25 7.79 -2.13
N VAL A 159 -2.02 7.45 -1.71
CA VAL A 159 -0.82 8.21 -2.09
C VAL A 159 -0.61 8.17 -3.60
N ALA A 160 -0.67 7.00 -4.23
CA ALA A 160 -0.52 6.85 -5.68
C ALA A 160 -1.59 7.63 -6.45
N GLY A 161 -2.85 7.56 -6.00
CA GLY A 161 -3.96 8.30 -6.58
C GLY A 161 -3.75 9.81 -6.55
N ARG A 162 -3.30 10.35 -5.42
CA ARG A 162 -2.98 11.78 -5.29
C ARG A 162 -1.73 12.17 -6.06
N LEU A 163 -0.75 11.29 -6.17
CA LEU A 163 0.48 11.59 -6.90
C LEU A 163 0.27 11.60 -8.43
N ALA A 164 -0.66 10.78 -8.95
CA ALA A 164 -0.89 10.65 -10.39
C ALA A 164 -1.23 11.98 -11.09
N PRO A 165 -2.14 12.85 -10.60
CA PRO A 165 -2.37 14.16 -11.21
C PRO A 165 -1.15 15.09 -11.16
N ILE A 166 -0.32 14.99 -10.10
CA ILE A 166 0.91 15.80 -9.95
C ILE A 166 1.93 15.44 -11.03
N VAL A 167 2.24 14.14 -11.17
CA VAL A 167 3.21 13.68 -12.17
C VAL A 167 2.68 13.86 -13.59
N GLY A 168 1.36 13.69 -13.79
CA GLY A 168 0.68 13.98 -15.04
C GLY A 168 0.79 15.46 -15.42
N ALA A 169 0.51 16.36 -14.49
CA ALA A 169 0.65 17.80 -14.68
C ALA A 169 2.11 18.19 -15.02
N ASN A 170 3.09 17.59 -14.33
CA ASN A 170 4.50 17.81 -14.65
C ASN A 170 4.85 17.32 -16.07
N ALA A 171 4.37 16.14 -16.46
CA ALA A 171 4.61 15.59 -17.79
C ALA A 171 3.97 16.41 -18.93
N MET A 172 2.91 17.19 -18.64
CA MET A 172 2.31 18.12 -19.59
C MET A 172 3.12 19.40 -19.83
N LEU A 173 4.10 19.70 -18.98
CA LEU A 173 4.95 20.87 -19.15
C LEU A 173 5.90 20.72 -20.35
N ARG A 174 6.17 21.84 -21.05
CA ARG A 174 7.05 21.82 -22.22
C ARG A 174 8.48 21.32 -21.94
N PRO A 175 9.14 21.70 -20.81
CA PRO A 175 10.46 21.17 -20.46
C PRO A 175 10.47 19.65 -20.22
N ALA A 176 9.35 19.06 -19.81
CA ALA A 176 9.20 17.61 -19.64
C ALA A 176 8.83 16.89 -20.97
N GLY A 177 8.80 17.60 -22.08
CA GLY A 177 8.44 17.08 -23.40
C GLY A 177 6.94 17.10 -23.69
N GLY A 178 6.11 17.64 -22.79
CA GLY A 178 4.66 17.74 -22.92
C GLY A 178 4.18 18.81 -23.89
N PRO A 179 2.84 18.97 -24.04
CA PRO A 179 2.23 19.93 -24.96
C PRO A 179 2.36 21.39 -24.48
N GLY A 180 2.76 21.63 -23.23
CA GLY A 180 2.83 22.96 -22.62
C GLY A 180 1.46 23.40 -22.06
N LEU A 181 0.66 22.46 -21.56
CA LEU A 181 -0.66 22.71 -21.00
C LEU A 181 -0.59 22.92 -19.49
N LEU A 182 -1.29 23.94 -18.98
CA LEU A 182 -1.47 24.18 -17.55
C LEU A 182 -2.81 23.61 -17.10
N VAL A 183 -2.80 22.71 -16.14
CA VAL A 183 -4.00 21.97 -15.70
C VAL A 183 -5.20 22.85 -15.37
N PRO A 184 -5.10 23.91 -14.52
CA PRO A 184 -6.24 24.76 -14.21
C PRO A 184 -6.60 25.73 -15.35
N GLY A 185 -5.77 25.88 -16.39
CA GLY A 185 -5.86 27.00 -17.30
C GLY A 185 -5.65 28.37 -16.61
N VAL A 186 -6.04 29.43 -17.25
CA VAL A 186 -6.13 30.79 -16.71
C VAL A 186 -7.35 31.49 -17.31
N ALA A 187 -7.68 32.70 -16.83
CA ALA A 187 -8.80 33.45 -17.38
C ALA A 187 -8.72 33.58 -18.91
N GLY A 188 -9.74 33.10 -19.59
CA GLY A 188 -9.83 33.06 -21.05
C GLY A 188 -9.25 31.80 -21.72
N THR A 189 -8.78 30.81 -20.96
CA THR A 189 -8.36 29.50 -21.48
C THR A 189 -9.16 28.38 -20.86
N HIS A 190 -9.19 27.21 -21.53
CA HIS A 190 -9.80 26.01 -20.97
C HIS A 190 -8.84 25.32 -19.98
N PRO A 191 -9.33 24.73 -18.88
CA PRO A 191 -8.57 23.79 -18.08
C PRO A 191 -8.33 22.48 -18.84
N ALA A 192 -7.42 21.66 -18.34
CA ALA A 192 -7.16 20.34 -18.90
C ALA A 192 -8.34 19.38 -18.68
N ASP A 193 -8.61 18.54 -19.69
CA ASP A 193 -9.54 17.42 -19.61
C ASP A 193 -8.82 16.21 -18.99
N VAL A 194 -9.19 15.86 -17.77
CA VAL A 194 -8.62 14.71 -17.02
C VAL A 194 -9.62 13.57 -16.97
N VAL A 195 -9.22 12.41 -17.47
CA VAL A 195 -10.02 11.18 -17.44
C VAL A 195 -9.41 10.21 -16.44
N VAL A 196 -10.20 9.76 -15.47
CA VAL A 196 -9.83 8.74 -14.49
C VAL A 196 -10.58 7.46 -14.79
N ILE A 197 -9.85 6.36 -15.03
CA ILE A 197 -10.41 5.03 -15.32
C ILE A 197 -10.31 4.19 -14.06
N GLY A 198 -11.44 3.91 -13.42
CA GLY A 198 -11.57 3.23 -12.13
C GLY A 198 -11.84 4.21 -10.98
N ALA A 199 -12.91 3.95 -10.21
CA ALA A 199 -13.35 4.72 -9.05
C ALA A 199 -13.05 4.02 -7.71
N GLY A 200 -12.03 3.15 -7.68
CA GLY A 200 -11.49 2.54 -6.46
C GLY A 200 -10.74 3.56 -5.59
N VAL A 201 -10.00 3.11 -4.59
CA VAL A 201 -9.26 4.00 -3.66
C VAL A 201 -8.32 4.94 -4.42
N ALA A 202 -7.50 4.43 -5.34
CA ALA A 202 -6.57 5.24 -6.11
C ALA A 202 -7.30 6.23 -7.04
N GLY A 203 -8.32 5.76 -7.78
CA GLY A 203 -9.07 6.61 -8.70
C GLY A 203 -9.82 7.73 -7.99
N THR A 204 -10.48 7.46 -6.86
CA THR A 204 -11.17 8.48 -6.05
C THR A 204 -10.19 9.56 -5.58
N ASN A 205 -8.98 9.18 -5.16
CA ASN A 205 -7.96 10.14 -4.76
C ASN A 205 -7.37 10.91 -5.94
N ALA A 206 -7.28 10.29 -7.13
CA ALA A 206 -6.90 10.98 -8.37
C ALA A 206 -7.97 12.01 -8.79
N VAL A 207 -9.26 11.67 -8.69
CA VAL A 207 -10.38 12.61 -8.90
C VAL A 207 -10.27 13.79 -7.93
N ALA A 208 -10.10 13.50 -6.63
CA ALA A 208 -10.03 14.54 -5.59
C ALA A 208 -8.95 15.58 -5.88
N LEU A 209 -7.74 15.13 -6.23
CA LEU A 209 -6.66 16.07 -6.52
C LEU A 209 -6.83 16.75 -7.89
N SER A 210 -7.30 16.05 -8.90
CA SER A 210 -7.56 16.66 -10.22
C SER A 210 -8.59 17.80 -10.14
N VAL A 211 -9.67 17.60 -9.37
CA VAL A 211 -10.65 18.66 -9.05
C VAL A 211 -9.98 19.79 -8.26
N GLY A 212 -9.16 19.45 -7.26
CA GLY A 212 -8.41 20.46 -6.48
C GLY A 212 -7.43 21.27 -7.31
N LEU A 213 -6.89 20.71 -8.38
CA LEU A 213 -6.04 21.41 -9.36
C LEU A 213 -6.85 22.23 -10.37
N GLY A 214 -8.18 22.19 -10.35
CA GLY A 214 -9.03 22.94 -11.25
C GLY A 214 -9.19 22.34 -12.66
N ALA A 215 -8.97 21.04 -12.82
CA ALA A 215 -9.20 20.31 -14.06
C ALA A 215 -10.69 20.10 -14.34
N GLN A 216 -11.05 19.85 -15.60
CA GLN A 216 -12.31 19.20 -15.96
C GLN A 216 -12.15 17.70 -15.80
N VAL A 217 -12.91 17.09 -14.89
CA VAL A 217 -12.70 15.69 -14.50
C VAL A 217 -13.86 14.82 -14.97
N THR A 218 -13.52 13.75 -15.71
CA THR A 218 -14.43 12.65 -16.03
C THR A 218 -13.91 11.36 -15.37
N VAL A 219 -14.76 10.66 -14.64
CA VAL A 219 -14.45 9.36 -14.04
C VAL A 219 -15.31 8.26 -14.62
N LEU A 220 -14.66 7.13 -14.98
CA LEU A 220 -15.33 5.95 -15.50
C LEU A 220 -15.17 4.79 -14.53
N ASP A 221 -16.25 4.11 -14.20
CA ASP A 221 -16.25 2.85 -13.45
C ASP A 221 -17.41 1.95 -13.92
N THR A 222 -17.28 0.64 -13.72
CA THR A 222 -18.37 -0.31 -13.94
C THR A 222 -19.34 -0.36 -12.77
N ASN A 223 -18.91 0.07 -11.59
CA ASN A 223 -19.72 0.08 -10.36
C ASN A 223 -20.51 1.38 -10.24
N ILE A 224 -21.80 1.29 -10.57
CA ILE A 224 -22.74 2.43 -10.51
C ILE A 224 -22.85 3.01 -9.09
N GLN A 225 -22.72 2.19 -8.05
CA GLN A 225 -22.78 2.69 -6.68
C GLN A 225 -21.62 3.61 -6.34
N ARG A 226 -20.40 3.26 -6.79
CA ARG A 226 -19.23 4.13 -6.64
C ARG A 226 -19.39 5.44 -7.41
N LEU A 227 -19.98 5.38 -8.60
CA LEU A 227 -20.25 6.59 -9.38
C LEU A 227 -21.27 7.51 -8.70
N ARG A 228 -22.33 6.95 -8.04
CA ARG A 228 -23.29 7.74 -7.27
C ARG A 228 -22.62 8.44 -6.07
N GLU A 229 -21.77 7.72 -5.32
CA GLU A 229 -21.04 8.29 -4.19
C GLU A 229 -20.20 9.49 -4.64
N LEU A 230 -19.49 9.36 -5.77
CA LEU A 230 -18.70 10.45 -6.33
C LEU A 230 -19.57 11.61 -6.87
N ASP A 231 -20.71 11.30 -7.48
CA ASP A 231 -21.64 12.34 -7.95
C ASP A 231 -22.20 13.18 -6.78
N ASP A 232 -22.57 12.50 -5.69
CA ASP A 232 -23.04 13.14 -4.45
C ASP A 232 -21.92 13.99 -3.81
N ASP A 233 -20.69 13.44 -3.69
CA ASP A 233 -19.55 14.12 -3.05
C ASP A 233 -19.12 15.39 -3.81
N TYR A 234 -19.20 15.36 -5.14
CA TYR A 234 -18.73 16.46 -5.98
C TYR A 234 -19.84 17.39 -6.48
N ALA A 235 -21.11 17.03 -6.30
CA ALA A 235 -22.28 17.88 -6.60
C ALA A 235 -22.23 18.52 -8.01
N GLY A 236 -21.96 17.73 -9.04
CA GLY A 236 -21.91 18.15 -10.44
C GLY A 236 -20.60 18.80 -10.89
N ARG A 237 -19.56 18.84 -10.05
CA ARG A 237 -18.23 19.34 -10.44
C ARG A 237 -17.39 18.35 -11.24
N ILE A 238 -17.85 17.13 -11.40
CA ILE A 238 -17.22 16.08 -12.20
C ILE A 238 -18.27 15.43 -13.09
N VAL A 239 -17.81 14.71 -14.10
CA VAL A 239 -18.66 13.86 -14.93
C VAL A 239 -18.43 12.42 -14.55
N THR A 240 -19.49 11.70 -14.18
CA THR A 240 -19.45 10.26 -13.85
C THR A 240 -20.05 9.46 -15.00
N ILE A 241 -19.34 8.43 -15.49
CA ILE A 241 -19.74 7.64 -16.67
C ILE A 241 -19.65 6.14 -16.33
N ALA A 242 -20.72 5.40 -16.63
CA ALA A 242 -20.67 3.93 -16.59
C ALA A 242 -19.73 3.41 -17.68
N SER A 243 -18.66 2.75 -17.26
CA SER A 243 -17.57 2.31 -18.15
C SER A 243 -18.03 1.19 -19.08
N ASN A 244 -17.84 1.42 -20.37
CA ASN A 244 -17.92 0.46 -21.45
C ASN A 244 -16.97 0.88 -22.56
N ALA A 245 -16.74 0.03 -23.56
CA ALA A 245 -15.76 0.29 -24.62
C ALA A 245 -16.03 1.59 -25.39
N PHE A 246 -17.30 1.90 -25.66
CA PHE A 246 -17.70 3.10 -26.42
C PHE A 246 -17.44 4.39 -25.62
N GLU A 247 -17.90 4.43 -24.36
CA GLU A 247 -17.74 5.61 -23.52
C GLU A 247 -16.28 5.83 -23.13
N LEU A 248 -15.53 4.75 -22.90
CA LEU A 248 -14.11 4.83 -22.62
C LEU A 248 -13.35 5.41 -23.82
N GLU A 249 -13.58 4.92 -25.03
CA GLU A 249 -12.97 5.47 -26.25
C GLU A 249 -13.29 6.96 -26.40
N ARG A 250 -14.57 7.34 -26.24
CA ARG A 250 -15.03 8.72 -26.36
C ARG A 250 -14.34 9.65 -25.35
N ALA A 251 -14.21 9.23 -24.10
CA ALA A 251 -13.55 10.01 -23.05
C ALA A 251 -12.04 10.15 -23.32
N VAL A 252 -11.36 9.05 -23.61
CA VAL A 252 -9.90 8.99 -23.82
C VAL A 252 -9.47 9.85 -25.02
N LEU A 253 -10.23 9.84 -26.11
CA LEU A 253 -9.92 10.63 -27.31
C LEU A 253 -9.90 12.15 -27.05
N ASN A 254 -10.68 12.61 -26.08
CA ASN A 254 -10.77 14.03 -25.72
C ASN A 254 -9.91 14.42 -24.51
N ALA A 255 -9.20 13.47 -23.90
CA ALA A 255 -8.40 13.71 -22.71
C ALA A 255 -7.05 14.37 -23.03
N ASP A 256 -6.61 15.24 -22.12
CA ASP A 256 -5.24 15.73 -22.05
C ASP A 256 -4.41 14.88 -21.09
N LEU A 257 -5.06 14.35 -20.03
CA LEU A 257 -4.48 13.44 -19.07
C LEU A 257 -5.43 12.25 -18.83
N VAL A 258 -4.92 11.03 -18.98
CA VAL A 258 -5.63 9.80 -18.62
C VAL A 258 -4.92 9.12 -17.43
N ILE A 259 -5.65 8.82 -16.39
CA ILE A 259 -5.14 8.12 -15.19
C ILE A 259 -5.78 6.74 -15.13
N GLY A 260 -4.98 5.69 -15.31
CA GLY A 260 -5.39 4.28 -15.16
C GLY A 260 -5.29 3.85 -13.70
N ALA A 261 -6.44 3.61 -13.05
CA ALA A 261 -6.55 3.30 -11.62
C ALA A 261 -7.39 2.04 -11.37
N VAL A 262 -7.41 1.10 -12.31
CA VAL A 262 -8.15 -0.17 -12.17
C VAL A 262 -7.24 -1.21 -11.54
N LEU A 263 -7.68 -1.73 -10.40
CA LEU A 263 -7.04 -2.82 -9.67
C LEU A 263 -8.02 -3.99 -9.57
N VAL A 264 -7.55 -5.19 -9.94
CA VAL A 264 -8.29 -6.43 -9.72
C VAL A 264 -7.51 -7.24 -8.68
N PRO A 265 -8.02 -7.40 -7.45
CA PRO A 265 -7.32 -8.16 -6.40
C PRO A 265 -6.96 -9.57 -6.87
N GLY A 266 -5.67 -9.94 -6.78
CA GLY A 266 -5.18 -11.27 -7.15
C GLY A 266 -5.12 -11.57 -8.66
N ALA A 267 -5.39 -10.58 -9.53
CA ALA A 267 -5.35 -10.76 -10.98
C ALA A 267 -4.67 -9.58 -11.69
N LYS A 268 -4.24 -9.80 -12.93
CA LYS A 268 -3.72 -8.71 -13.78
C LYS A 268 -4.83 -7.72 -14.13
N ALA A 269 -4.49 -6.44 -14.17
CA ALA A 269 -5.40 -5.40 -14.66
C ALA A 269 -5.79 -5.67 -16.13
N PRO A 270 -7.06 -5.42 -16.52
CA PRO A 270 -7.47 -5.54 -17.91
C PRO A 270 -6.85 -4.43 -18.75
N LYS A 271 -6.47 -4.74 -20.01
CA LYS A 271 -6.00 -3.73 -20.97
C LYS A 271 -7.20 -2.95 -21.53
N LEU A 272 -7.40 -1.75 -21.03
CA LEU A 272 -8.56 -0.92 -21.34
C LEU A 272 -8.30 0.09 -22.47
N VAL A 273 -7.08 0.62 -22.58
CA VAL A 273 -6.68 1.55 -23.63
C VAL A 273 -5.71 0.84 -24.56
N SER A 274 -6.14 0.58 -25.80
CA SER A 274 -5.35 -0.09 -26.81
C SER A 274 -4.33 0.84 -27.48
N ASN A 275 -3.27 0.29 -28.07
CA ASN A 275 -2.31 1.02 -28.91
C ASN A 275 -3.00 1.79 -30.05
N ALA A 276 -3.98 1.17 -30.68
CA ALA A 276 -4.78 1.80 -31.74
C ALA A 276 -5.57 3.03 -31.23
N LEU A 277 -6.05 2.99 -29.98
CA LEU A 277 -6.73 4.13 -29.36
C LEU A 277 -5.74 5.25 -29.02
N VAL A 278 -4.58 4.91 -28.45
CA VAL A 278 -3.50 5.87 -28.12
C VAL A 278 -3.07 6.64 -29.38
N LYS A 279 -2.95 5.98 -30.53
CA LYS A 279 -2.59 6.63 -31.81
C LYS A 279 -3.57 7.74 -32.24
N ARG A 280 -4.82 7.70 -31.75
CA ARG A 280 -5.90 8.63 -32.09
C ARG A 280 -6.12 9.73 -31.05
N MET A 281 -5.41 9.68 -29.92
CA MET A 281 -5.49 10.68 -28.85
C MET A 281 -4.93 12.03 -29.31
N LYS A 282 -5.22 13.08 -28.53
CA LYS A 282 -4.62 14.41 -28.74
C LYS A 282 -3.09 14.30 -28.72
N PRO A 283 -2.35 14.90 -29.67
CA PRO A 283 -0.89 14.93 -29.61
C PRO A 283 -0.39 15.58 -28.32
N GLY A 284 0.52 14.89 -27.62
CA GLY A 284 1.07 15.33 -26.35
C GLY A 284 0.22 14.95 -25.14
N SER A 285 -0.89 14.22 -25.31
CA SER A 285 -1.65 13.67 -24.17
C SER A 285 -0.78 12.82 -23.28
N VAL A 286 -1.08 12.81 -21.98
CA VAL A 286 -0.33 12.08 -20.96
C VAL A 286 -1.17 10.93 -20.40
N LEU A 287 -0.58 9.76 -20.28
CA LEU A 287 -1.20 8.60 -19.66
C LEU A 287 -0.39 8.18 -18.43
N VAL A 288 -1.01 8.19 -17.25
CA VAL A 288 -0.42 7.74 -15.99
C VAL A 288 -1.04 6.42 -15.59
N ASP A 289 -0.24 5.36 -15.52
CA ASP A 289 -0.71 4.03 -15.14
C ASP A 289 -0.33 3.69 -13.69
N ILE A 290 -1.28 3.86 -12.78
CA ILE A 290 -1.08 3.50 -11.35
C ILE A 290 -1.00 1.98 -11.16
N ALA A 291 -1.62 1.20 -12.04
CA ALA A 291 -1.72 -0.24 -11.94
C ALA A 291 -0.54 -0.99 -12.59
N VAL A 292 0.54 -0.31 -12.95
CA VAL A 292 1.69 -0.88 -13.67
C VAL A 292 2.26 -2.13 -12.99
N ASP A 293 2.34 -2.15 -11.65
CA ASP A 293 2.84 -3.29 -10.87
C ASP A 293 1.97 -4.56 -11.03
N GLN A 294 0.73 -4.41 -11.49
CA GLN A 294 -0.23 -5.49 -11.77
C GLN A 294 -0.49 -5.66 -13.26
N GLY A 295 0.47 -5.29 -14.09
CA GLY A 295 0.42 -5.41 -15.53
C GLY A 295 -0.11 -4.19 -16.27
N GLY A 296 -0.70 -3.22 -15.57
CA GLY A 296 -1.18 -1.94 -16.12
C GLY A 296 -2.48 -1.99 -16.91
N CYS A 297 -3.17 -0.85 -16.96
CA CYS A 297 -4.46 -0.67 -17.63
C CYS A 297 -4.33 -0.38 -19.14
N PHE A 298 -3.14 -0.02 -19.62
CA PHE A 298 -2.90 0.34 -21.02
C PHE A 298 -2.12 -0.76 -21.73
N GLU A 299 -2.38 -0.98 -23.01
CA GLU A 299 -1.74 -2.05 -23.78
C GLU A 299 -0.21 -1.91 -23.80
N ASP A 300 0.27 -0.67 -24.02
CA ASP A 300 1.69 -0.34 -24.12
C ASP A 300 2.38 -0.10 -22.78
N THR A 301 1.70 -0.30 -21.64
CA THR A 301 2.30 -0.11 -20.31
C THR A 301 3.50 -1.03 -20.14
N ARG A 302 4.60 -0.44 -19.69
CA ARG A 302 5.79 -1.11 -19.19
C ARG A 302 6.35 -0.39 -17.98
N PRO A 303 6.88 -1.10 -16.97
CA PRO A 303 7.47 -0.46 -15.80
C PRO A 303 8.58 0.51 -16.17
N THR A 304 8.57 1.68 -15.54
CA THR A 304 9.63 2.69 -15.59
C THR A 304 10.14 2.98 -14.19
N THR A 305 11.19 3.79 -14.08
CA THR A 305 11.81 4.14 -12.81
C THR A 305 11.65 5.64 -12.51
N HIS A 306 11.93 6.06 -11.28
CA HIS A 306 11.94 7.49 -10.93
C HIS A 306 13.01 8.29 -11.65
N ALA A 307 14.11 7.64 -12.10
CA ALA A 307 15.17 8.29 -12.88
C ALA A 307 14.74 8.55 -14.34
N GLU A 308 14.01 7.60 -14.93
CA GLU A 308 13.48 7.70 -16.29
C GLU A 308 11.97 7.39 -16.27
N PRO A 309 11.14 8.35 -15.81
CA PRO A 309 9.76 8.07 -15.45
C PRO A 309 8.81 7.96 -16.63
N THR A 310 9.19 8.48 -17.79
CA THR A 310 8.30 8.58 -18.96
C THR A 310 8.89 7.95 -20.22
N PHE A 311 8.00 7.54 -21.12
CA PHE A 311 8.37 7.15 -22.47
C PHE A 311 7.25 7.57 -23.45
N ARG A 312 7.52 7.53 -24.76
CA ARG A 312 6.54 7.87 -25.77
C ARG A 312 5.92 6.64 -26.41
N VAL A 313 4.62 6.72 -26.66
CA VAL A 313 3.87 5.81 -27.52
C VAL A 313 3.10 6.69 -28.51
N HIS A 314 3.44 6.62 -29.78
CA HIS A 314 2.99 7.58 -30.79
C HIS A 314 3.28 9.02 -30.34
N ASP A 315 2.28 9.90 -30.36
CA ASP A 315 2.39 11.28 -29.91
C ASP A 315 2.07 11.49 -28.42
N SER A 316 1.77 10.42 -27.69
CA SER A 316 1.42 10.47 -26.27
C SER A 316 2.62 10.16 -25.37
N ILE A 317 2.55 10.61 -24.11
CA ILE A 317 3.57 10.41 -23.08
C ILE A 317 3.01 9.46 -22.02
N PHE A 318 3.73 8.38 -21.73
CA PHE A 318 3.38 7.43 -20.71
C PHE A 318 4.24 7.63 -19.47
N TYR A 319 3.61 7.71 -18.30
CA TYR A 319 4.24 7.66 -17.00
C TYR A 319 3.80 6.37 -16.31
N CYS A 320 4.73 5.43 -16.14
CA CYS A 320 4.45 4.08 -15.63
C CYS A 320 5.47 3.66 -14.56
N VAL A 321 5.77 4.57 -13.62
CA VAL A 321 6.73 4.30 -12.56
C VAL A 321 6.16 3.27 -11.60
N ALA A 322 6.84 2.13 -11.48
CA ALA A 322 6.58 1.17 -10.44
C ALA A 322 6.89 1.79 -9.07
N ASN A 323 6.05 1.47 -8.07
CA ASN A 323 6.24 2.01 -6.71
C ASN A 323 6.15 3.55 -6.63
N MET A 324 5.18 4.16 -7.28
CA MET A 324 4.93 5.61 -7.19
C MET A 324 4.96 6.16 -5.74
N PRO A 325 4.39 5.48 -4.71
CA PRO A 325 4.43 5.97 -3.33
C PRO A 325 5.84 6.13 -2.76
N GLY A 326 6.84 5.44 -3.29
CA GLY A 326 8.25 5.57 -2.89
C GLY A 326 8.82 6.98 -3.14
N ALA A 327 8.31 7.71 -4.15
CA ALA A 327 8.72 9.09 -4.44
C ALA A 327 8.38 10.09 -3.33
N VAL A 328 7.42 9.78 -2.48
CA VAL A 328 6.95 10.63 -1.38
C VAL A 328 7.05 9.85 -0.06
N ALA A 329 8.24 9.31 0.19
CA ALA A 329 8.51 8.36 1.26
C ALA A 329 8.07 8.86 2.64
N HIS A 330 8.27 10.14 2.96
CA HIS A 330 7.81 10.73 4.21
C HIS A 330 6.30 10.53 4.41
N THR A 331 5.49 10.99 3.46
CA THR A 331 4.02 10.85 3.53
C THR A 331 3.62 9.38 3.54
N SER A 332 4.23 8.56 2.69
CA SER A 332 3.92 7.15 2.53
C SER A 332 4.24 6.34 3.78
N THR A 333 5.35 6.62 4.46
CA THR A 333 5.72 6.00 5.73
C THR A 333 4.67 6.26 6.79
N TYR A 334 4.29 7.52 7.01
CA TYR A 334 3.26 7.85 8.01
C TYR A 334 1.90 7.27 7.65
N ALA A 335 1.49 7.34 6.39
CA ALA A 335 0.21 6.77 5.95
C ALA A 335 0.15 5.25 6.16
N LEU A 336 1.22 4.54 5.78
CA LEU A 336 1.32 3.09 5.94
C LEU A 336 1.36 2.70 7.42
N THR A 337 2.25 3.31 8.20
CA THR A 337 2.49 2.92 9.59
C THR A 337 1.28 3.23 10.48
N ASN A 338 0.52 4.29 10.21
CA ASN A 338 -0.75 4.54 10.89
C ASN A 338 -1.76 3.40 10.68
N ALA A 339 -1.76 2.78 9.49
CA ALA A 339 -2.65 1.67 9.20
C ALA A 339 -2.12 0.33 9.76
N THR A 340 -0.80 0.10 9.73
CA THR A 340 -0.20 -1.18 10.17
C THR A 340 -0.05 -1.28 11.68
N LEU A 341 0.18 -0.17 12.38
CA LEU A 341 0.47 -0.14 13.82
C LEU A 341 -0.54 -0.88 14.69
N PRO A 342 -1.88 -0.79 14.49
CA PRO A 342 -2.84 -1.57 15.27
C PRO A 342 -2.61 -3.08 15.18
N TYR A 343 -2.26 -3.57 13.99
CA TYR A 343 -1.99 -4.99 13.74
C TYR A 343 -0.62 -5.40 14.29
N VAL A 344 0.41 -4.56 14.14
CA VAL A 344 1.73 -4.78 14.76
C VAL A 344 1.60 -4.93 16.28
N ARG A 345 0.82 -4.06 16.91
CA ARG A 345 0.53 -4.14 18.35
C ARG A 345 -0.16 -5.44 18.72
N ALA A 346 -1.20 -5.84 17.98
CA ALA A 346 -1.91 -7.09 18.24
C ALA A 346 -0.97 -8.29 18.16
N ILE A 347 -0.11 -8.34 17.13
CA ILE A 347 0.87 -9.41 16.95
C ILE A 347 1.90 -9.39 18.08
N ALA A 348 2.40 -8.22 18.50
CA ALA A 348 3.39 -8.11 19.57
C ALA A 348 2.79 -8.44 20.95
N ASP A 349 1.59 -7.93 21.27
CA ASP A 349 0.96 -8.08 22.59
C ASP A 349 0.54 -9.53 22.88
N SER A 350 0.03 -10.26 21.87
CA SER A 350 -0.57 -11.60 22.06
C SER A 350 0.17 -12.74 21.35
N GLY A 351 1.20 -12.42 20.57
CA GLY A 351 1.81 -13.35 19.63
C GLY A 351 1.00 -13.47 18.34
N TRP A 352 1.66 -13.78 17.25
CA TRP A 352 1.05 -13.79 15.92
C TRP A 352 -0.18 -14.72 15.82
N ARG A 353 -0.10 -15.93 16.41
CA ARG A 353 -1.15 -16.95 16.31
C ARG A 353 -2.44 -16.49 16.97
N ASP A 354 -2.37 -15.97 18.19
CA ASP A 354 -3.54 -15.52 18.93
C ASP A 354 -4.09 -14.19 18.35
N ALA A 355 -3.23 -13.32 17.84
CA ALA A 355 -3.65 -12.13 17.11
C ALA A 355 -4.49 -12.48 15.86
N LEU A 356 -4.03 -13.47 15.08
CA LEU A 356 -4.73 -13.93 13.89
C LEU A 356 -6.05 -14.64 14.24
N ARG A 357 -6.09 -15.43 15.32
CA ARG A 357 -7.32 -16.05 15.81
C ARG A 357 -8.36 -15.03 16.27
N ALA A 358 -7.90 -13.92 16.83
CA ALA A 358 -8.78 -12.85 17.33
C ALA A 358 -9.30 -11.92 16.24
N ASP A 359 -8.61 -11.78 15.12
CA ASP A 359 -8.95 -10.88 14.01
C ASP A 359 -8.97 -11.63 12.68
N ALA A 360 -10.19 -11.93 12.20
CA ALA A 360 -10.40 -12.65 10.94
C ALA A 360 -9.84 -11.90 9.71
N ALA A 361 -9.78 -10.56 9.75
CA ALA A 361 -9.18 -9.79 8.66
C ALA A 361 -7.65 -9.96 8.63
N LEU A 362 -7.01 -9.90 9.81
CA LEU A 362 -5.57 -10.14 9.94
C LEU A 362 -5.21 -11.59 9.59
N ALA A 363 -6.07 -12.56 9.94
CA ALA A 363 -5.88 -13.98 9.62
C ALA A 363 -5.71 -14.23 8.11
N LEU A 364 -6.43 -13.51 7.26
CA LEU A 364 -6.26 -13.55 5.80
C LEU A 364 -4.89 -13.02 5.34
N GLY A 365 -4.17 -12.31 6.22
CA GLY A 365 -2.78 -11.89 6.00
C GLY A 365 -1.79 -13.04 5.99
N LEU A 366 -2.10 -14.20 6.61
CA LEU A 366 -1.17 -15.32 6.68
C LEU A 366 -0.97 -15.93 5.29
N ASN A 367 0.23 -15.82 4.75
CA ASN A 367 0.56 -16.32 3.42
C ASN A 367 1.42 -17.58 3.47
N VAL A 368 2.39 -17.67 4.40
CA VAL A 368 3.25 -18.85 4.57
C VAL A 368 3.43 -19.13 6.06
N HIS A 369 3.36 -20.40 6.43
CA HIS A 369 3.65 -20.89 7.78
C HIS A 369 4.12 -22.35 7.75
N ALA A 370 5.08 -22.69 8.60
CA ALA A 370 5.58 -24.06 8.81
C ALA A 370 5.89 -24.82 7.49
N GLY A 371 6.51 -24.12 6.54
CA GLY A 371 6.90 -24.71 5.25
C GLY A 371 5.80 -24.79 4.20
N SER A 372 4.62 -24.28 4.47
CA SER A 372 3.46 -24.38 3.57
C SER A 372 2.89 -23.01 3.21
N VAL A 373 2.39 -22.88 1.98
CA VAL A 373 1.59 -21.73 1.55
C VAL A 373 0.18 -21.90 2.12
N VAL A 374 -0.34 -20.83 2.74
CA VAL A 374 -1.68 -20.81 3.37
C VAL A 374 -2.67 -20.01 2.51
N ASN A 375 -2.20 -19.06 1.71
CA ASN A 375 -3.04 -18.21 0.89
C ASN A 375 -3.37 -18.88 -0.46
N ASP A 376 -4.66 -19.16 -0.72
CA ASP A 376 -5.12 -19.83 -1.95
C ASP A 376 -4.67 -19.16 -3.25
N PRO A 377 -4.82 -17.84 -3.44
CA PRO A 377 -4.35 -17.16 -4.65
C PRO A 377 -2.84 -17.31 -4.90
N VAL A 378 -2.02 -17.28 -3.84
CA VAL A 378 -0.57 -17.48 -3.93
C VAL A 378 -0.28 -18.92 -4.33
N ALA A 379 -0.90 -19.90 -3.68
CA ALA A 379 -0.73 -21.32 -4.02
C ALA A 379 -1.11 -21.60 -5.46
N ALA A 380 -2.26 -21.10 -5.92
CA ALA A 380 -2.72 -21.26 -7.30
C ALA A 380 -1.75 -20.64 -8.32
N ALA A 381 -1.15 -19.48 -8.03
CA ALA A 381 -0.20 -18.83 -8.92
C ALA A 381 1.07 -19.67 -9.16
N HIS A 382 1.44 -20.50 -8.19
CA HIS A 382 2.63 -21.37 -8.26
C HIS A 382 2.31 -22.85 -8.50
N GLY A 383 1.04 -23.21 -8.75
CA GLY A 383 0.63 -24.61 -8.94
C GLY A 383 0.77 -25.46 -7.67
N LEU A 384 0.73 -24.83 -6.49
CA LEU A 384 0.78 -25.47 -5.18
C LEU A 384 -0.63 -25.69 -4.62
N THR A 385 -0.71 -26.51 -3.57
CA THR A 385 -1.93 -26.65 -2.77
C THR A 385 -1.76 -25.87 -1.49
N ALA A 386 -2.72 -25.00 -1.17
CA ALA A 386 -2.70 -24.26 0.08
C ALA A 386 -3.06 -25.15 1.26
N THR A 387 -2.40 -24.94 2.40
CA THR A 387 -2.82 -25.46 3.69
C THR A 387 -3.99 -24.62 4.21
N ALA A 388 -5.03 -25.26 4.75
CA ALA A 388 -6.18 -24.54 5.29
C ALA A 388 -5.76 -23.60 6.44
N LEU A 389 -6.34 -22.40 6.48
CA LEU A 389 -6.01 -21.38 7.47
C LEU A 389 -6.24 -21.90 8.91
N GLU A 390 -7.33 -22.63 9.12
CA GLU A 390 -7.67 -23.23 10.42
C GLU A 390 -6.60 -24.23 10.89
N GLU A 391 -6.05 -25.01 9.96
CA GLU A 391 -4.96 -25.96 10.23
C GLU A 391 -3.66 -25.21 10.58
N ALA A 392 -3.32 -24.15 9.84
CA ALA A 392 -2.14 -23.33 10.09
C ALA A 392 -2.21 -22.59 11.44
N LEU A 393 -3.42 -22.28 11.90
CA LEU A 393 -3.67 -21.63 13.19
C LEU A 393 -3.85 -22.62 14.35
N ALA A 394 -4.02 -23.89 14.10
CA ALA A 394 -4.19 -24.87 15.16
C ALA A 394 -2.92 -25.02 16.02
#